data_0da7c26351fe0a7584e703a9bcc25f47
#
_entry.id   0da7c26351fe0a7584e703a9bcc25f47
#
_cell.length_a   1.000
_cell.length_b   1.000
_cell.length_c   1.000
_cell.angle_alpha   90.00
_cell.angle_beta   90.00
_cell.angle_gamma   90.00
#
_symmetry.space_group_name_H-M   'P 1'
#
loop_
_entity.id
_entity.type
_entity.pdbx_description
1 polymer ?
#
loop_
_entity_poly.entity_id
_entity_poly.type
_entity_poly.pdbx_seq_one_letter_code
_entity_poly.pdbx_strand_id
1 'polypeptide(L)'
;MLDGTAELKAAIQHKFKHDNGLDFQLNEITAGAGAKQILYNALMASVNPGDEVILPAPYWTSYADMVLIAGGVPVVVPCTEANGFRITPEQLEAAITPRTRWVFINSPSNPSGAAYSAEQLRPVLEVVERHPQVWLLADDIYEHILYDGRAFATPAAVLPSLRDRTLTVNGVSKAYAMTGWRLGYGAGPKALIAAMAVVQSQATSCPSSISQAAAVAALTGPQDVVRERCQAFQERRDLVVAALNASPGLRCRVPEGAFYTFASCEGVLGRTTPGGMLLRTDADFCAYLLREHHVAVVPGGVLGLAPYFRISYAASTADLQEACARIQRACQALF
;
A
#
# COMPACT_ATOMS: atom_id res chain seq x y z
N MET A 1 13.53 24.58 -5.14
CA MET A 1 12.83 24.45 -3.86
C MET A 1 13.00 23.02 -3.38
N LEU A 2 13.33 22.85 -2.11
CA LEU A 2 13.69 21.57 -1.52
C LEU A 2 12.54 20.52 -1.58
N ASP A 3 11.34 20.96 -1.27
CA ASP A 3 10.14 20.14 -1.07
C ASP A 3 9.11 20.27 -2.20
N GLY A 4 9.55 20.68 -3.37
CA GLY A 4 8.76 20.83 -4.59
C GLY A 4 8.76 22.25 -5.15
N THR A 5 8.60 22.38 -6.48
CA THR A 5 8.42 23.69 -7.13
C THR A 5 7.04 24.27 -6.79
N ALA A 6 6.86 25.56 -6.98
CA ALA A 6 5.58 26.23 -6.71
C ALA A 6 4.46 25.62 -7.58
N GLU A 7 4.75 25.36 -8.85
CA GLU A 7 3.84 24.77 -9.82
C GLU A 7 3.42 23.36 -9.40
N LEU A 8 4.38 22.53 -8.93
CA LEU A 8 4.07 21.19 -8.46
C LEU A 8 3.20 21.22 -7.20
N LYS A 9 3.54 22.06 -6.23
CA LYS A 9 2.72 22.21 -5.01
C LYS A 9 1.31 22.70 -5.31
N ALA A 10 1.15 23.62 -6.25
CA ALA A 10 -0.16 24.07 -6.70
C ALA A 10 -0.97 22.96 -7.39
N ALA A 11 -0.33 22.13 -8.22
CA ALA A 11 -0.96 20.97 -8.85
C ALA A 11 -1.38 19.92 -7.81
N ILE A 12 -0.54 19.65 -6.80
CA ILE A 12 -0.86 18.73 -5.70
C ILE A 12 -2.01 19.28 -4.84
N GLN A 13 -2.00 20.58 -4.52
CA GLN A 13 -3.08 21.26 -3.80
C GLN A 13 -4.41 21.11 -4.52
N HIS A 14 -4.40 21.41 -5.83
CA HIS A 14 -5.59 21.24 -6.69
C HIS A 14 -6.11 19.80 -6.66
N LYS A 15 -5.21 18.82 -6.82
CA LYS A 15 -5.54 17.39 -6.78
C LYS A 15 -6.20 16.99 -5.46
N PHE A 16 -5.62 17.34 -4.31
CA PHE A 16 -6.19 17.01 -3.01
C PHE A 16 -7.57 17.65 -2.80
N LYS A 17 -7.73 18.89 -3.25
CA LYS A 17 -9.01 19.58 -3.15
C LYS A 17 -10.07 18.98 -4.06
N HIS A 18 -9.71 18.70 -5.32
CA HIS A 18 -10.65 18.19 -6.33
C HIS A 18 -11.03 16.72 -6.08
N ASP A 19 -10.03 15.86 -5.84
CA ASP A 19 -10.26 14.41 -5.77
C ASP A 19 -10.66 13.94 -4.36
N ASN A 20 -10.12 14.59 -3.32
CA ASN A 20 -10.25 14.13 -1.94
C ASN A 20 -11.05 15.10 -1.04
N GLY A 21 -11.41 16.29 -1.51
CA GLY A 21 -12.08 17.30 -0.69
C GLY A 21 -11.20 17.89 0.41
N LEU A 22 -9.87 17.76 0.30
CA LEU A 22 -8.90 18.22 1.30
C LEU A 22 -8.25 19.53 0.86
N ASP A 23 -8.42 20.59 1.65
CA ASP A 23 -7.87 21.91 1.37
C ASP A 23 -6.60 22.14 2.20
N PHE A 24 -5.44 21.97 1.58
CA PHE A 24 -4.11 22.18 2.18
C PHE A 24 -3.49 23.49 1.71
N GLN A 25 -2.74 24.15 2.59
CA GLN A 25 -1.90 25.28 2.22
C GLN A 25 -0.60 24.78 1.56
N LEU A 26 0.06 25.61 0.75
CA LEU A 26 1.30 25.20 0.06
C LEU A 26 2.44 24.79 1.03
N ASN A 27 2.44 25.32 2.25
CA ASN A 27 3.42 24.97 3.29
C ASN A 27 3.02 23.73 4.12
N GLU A 28 1.88 23.12 3.81
CA GLU A 28 1.43 21.81 4.30
C GLU A 28 1.69 20.70 3.28
N ILE A 29 2.34 20.99 2.14
CA ILE A 29 2.60 20.05 1.06
C ILE A 29 4.11 19.88 0.89
N THR A 30 4.54 18.64 0.68
CA THR A 30 5.92 18.26 0.35
C THR A 30 5.96 17.27 -0.80
N ALA A 31 7.03 17.33 -1.61
CA ALA A 31 7.32 16.37 -2.66
C ALA A 31 8.73 15.79 -2.48
N GLY A 32 8.90 14.52 -2.85
CA GLY A 32 10.15 13.78 -2.69
C GLY A 32 10.35 12.75 -3.80
N ALA A 33 11.46 12.01 -3.74
CA ALA A 33 11.85 10.99 -4.70
C ALA A 33 11.01 9.70 -4.57
N GLY A 34 9.69 9.82 -4.82
CA GLY A 34 8.67 8.79 -4.66
C GLY A 34 8.04 8.81 -3.27
N ALA A 35 6.84 8.21 -3.15
CA ALA A 35 6.11 8.13 -1.89
C ALA A 35 6.94 7.50 -0.76
N LYS A 36 7.83 6.54 -1.07
CA LYS A 36 8.75 5.93 -0.09
C LYS A 36 9.57 6.97 0.65
N GLN A 37 10.08 8.00 -0.03
CA GLN A 37 10.85 9.06 0.63
C GLN A 37 9.97 9.89 1.56
N ILE A 38 8.72 10.16 1.20
CA ILE A 38 7.78 10.89 2.06
C ILE A 38 7.55 10.12 3.37
N LEU A 39 7.30 8.80 3.26
CA LEU A 39 7.15 7.90 4.40
C LEU A 39 8.41 7.88 5.28
N TYR A 40 9.56 7.70 4.65
CA TYR A 40 10.86 7.67 5.34
C TYR A 40 11.13 8.98 6.08
N ASN A 41 10.94 10.12 5.41
CA ASN A 41 11.17 11.43 6.01
C ASN A 41 10.23 11.68 7.21
N ALA A 42 8.97 11.23 7.14
CA ALA A 42 8.02 11.37 8.25
C ALA A 42 8.47 10.59 9.48
N LEU A 43 8.89 9.34 9.30
CA LEU A 43 9.39 8.50 10.39
C LEU A 43 10.68 9.06 10.98
N MET A 44 11.65 9.42 10.15
CA MET A 44 12.92 10.01 10.60
C MET A 44 12.75 11.34 11.33
N ALA A 45 11.71 12.11 11.00
CA ALA A 45 11.42 13.40 11.62
C ALA A 45 10.65 13.29 12.95
N SER A 46 10.04 12.13 13.26
CA SER A 46 9.04 12.07 14.33
C SER A 46 9.11 10.84 15.25
N VAL A 47 9.85 9.81 14.85
CA VAL A 47 10.03 8.58 15.64
C VAL A 47 11.30 8.66 16.46
N ASN A 48 11.22 8.36 17.75
CA ASN A 48 12.34 8.23 18.67
C ASN A 48 12.55 6.76 19.06
N PRO A 49 13.72 6.40 19.61
CA PRO A 49 13.95 5.05 20.12
C PRO A 49 12.88 4.61 21.13
N GLY A 50 12.22 3.48 20.82
CA GLY A 50 11.15 2.91 21.64
C GLY A 50 9.73 3.39 21.29
N ASP A 51 9.56 4.36 20.41
CA ASP A 51 8.25 4.73 19.87
C ASP A 51 7.69 3.57 19.03
N GLU A 52 6.42 3.28 19.19
CA GLU A 52 5.72 2.20 18.51
C GLU A 52 4.98 2.71 17.27
N VAL A 53 5.04 1.91 16.20
CA VAL A 53 4.30 2.17 14.96
C VAL A 53 3.42 0.95 14.65
N ILE A 54 2.10 1.13 14.65
CA ILE A 54 1.16 0.05 14.37
C ILE A 54 1.05 -0.16 12.87
N LEU A 55 1.29 -1.40 12.45
CA LEU A 55 1.26 -1.87 11.07
C LEU A 55 0.20 -2.98 10.93
N PRO A 56 -1.00 -2.68 10.39
CA PRO A 56 -1.97 -3.71 10.03
C PRO A 56 -1.40 -4.66 8.98
N ALA A 57 -1.30 -5.95 9.29
CA ALA A 57 -0.79 -6.97 8.37
C ALA A 57 -1.94 -7.68 7.64
N PRO A 58 -1.81 -8.01 6.35
CA PRO A 58 -0.57 -7.93 5.57
C PRO A 58 -0.25 -6.49 5.15
N TYR A 59 1.05 -6.19 5.07
CA TYR A 59 1.55 -4.85 4.75
C TYR A 59 2.71 -4.88 3.75
N TRP A 60 3.04 -3.75 3.18
CA TRP A 60 4.24 -3.61 2.35
C TRP A 60 5.50 -3.66 3.22
N THR A 61 6.41 -4.62 2.94
CA THR A 61 7.61 -4.92 3.74
C THR A 61 8.41 -3.68 4.18
N SER A 62 8.52 -2.68 3.30
CA SER A 62 9.28 -1.48 3.60
C SER A 62 8.75 -0.68 4.79
N TYR A 63 7.51 -0.87 5.23
CA TYR A 63 7.00 -0.13 6.39
C TYR A 63 7.74 -0.54 7.66
N ALA A 64 7.84 -1.84 7.94
CA ALA A 64 8.55 -2.33 9.13
C ALA A 64 10.04 -1.97 9.10
N ASP A 65 10.70 -2.11 7.94
CA ASP A 65 12.10 -1.76 7.78
C ASP A 65 12.35 -0.27 8.02
N MET A 66 11.50 0.61 7.50
CA MET A 66 11.63 2.06 7.72
C MET A 66 11.41 2.45 9.19
N VAL A 67 10.50 1.77 9.90
CA VAL A 67 10.29 1.97 11.35
C VAL A 67 11.55 1.58 12.12
N LEU A 68 12.13 0.43 11.80
CA LEU A 68 13.37 -0.05 12.44
C LEU A 68 14.56 0.88 12.15
N ILE A 69 14.71 1.36 10.93
CA ILE A 69 15.75 2.34 10.55
C ILE A 69 15.59 3.65 11.34
N ALA A 70 14.37 4.08 11.59
CA ALA A 70 14.09 5.28 12.40
C ALA A 70 14.31 5.05 13.92
N GLY A 71 14.63 3.83 14.35
CA GLY A 71 14.81 3.46 15.76
C GLY A 71 13.51 3.10 16.49
N GLY A 72 12.39 3.06 15.79
CA GLY A 72 11.08 2.69 16.35
C GLY A 72 10.86 1.18 16.42
N VAL A 73 9.73 0.81 17.00
CA VAL A 73 9.28 -0.58 17.18
C VAL A 73 8.05 -0.82 16.30
N PRO A 74 8.11 -1.67 15.26
CA PRO A 74 6.93 -2.03 14.49
C PRO A 74 6.03 -2.96 15.32
N VAL A 75 4.78 -2.55 15.53
CA VAL A 75 3.73 -3.34 16.18
C VAL A 75 2.82 -3.92 15.10
N VAL A 76 3.06 -5.18 14.76
CA VAL A 76 2.32 -5.87 13.71
C VAL A 76 0.99 -6.40 14.24
N VAL A 77 -0.12 -6.00 13.62
CA VAL A 77 -1.48 -6.46 13.97
C VAL A 77 -2.02 -7.33 12.82
N PRO A 78 -2.14 -8.66 13.00
CA PRO A 78 -2.66 -9.54 11.97
C PRO A 78 -4.13 -9.25 11.64
N CYS A 79 -4.42 -8.91 10.39
CA CYS A 79 -5.76 -8.69 9.86
C CYS A 79 -6.13 -9.86 8.94
N THR A 80 -7.00 -10.73 9.40
CA THR A 80 -7.34 -11.96 8.69
C THR A 80 -8.24 -11.72 7.48
N GLU A 81 -8.33 -12.72 6.62
CA GLU A 81 -9.24 -12.71 5.48
C GLU A 81 -10.71 -12.57 5.89
N ALA A 82 -11.09 -13.09 7.08
CA ALA A 82 -12.44 -12.95 7.63
C ALA A 82 -12.86 -11.48 7.79
N ASN A 83 -11.91 -10.59 8.13
CA ASN A 83 -12.10 -9.14 8.20
C ASN A 83 -11.74 -8.44 6.88
N GLY A 84 -11.55 -9.18 5.80
CA GLY A 84 -11.13 -8.66 4.50
C GLY A 84 -9.75 -8.03 4.52
N PHE A 85 -8.84 -8.52 5.34
CA PHE A 85 -7.48 -7.99 5.55
C PHE A 85 -7.46 -6.54 6.06
N ARG A 86 -8.47 -6.13 6.81
CA ARG A 86 -8.58 -4.79 7.42
C ARG A 86 -8.49 -4.89 8.93
N ILE A 87 -7.83 -3.91 9.56
CA ILE A 87 -7.81 -3.82 11.02
C ILE A 87 -9.22 -3.46 11.52
N THR A 88 -9.63 -4.05 12.63
CA THR A 88 -10.88 -3.68 13.29
C THR A 88 -10.62 -2.64 14.37
N PRO A 89 -11.64 -1.87 14.78
CA PRO A 89 -11.53 -0.92 15.90
C PRO A 89 -11.00 -1.59 17.18
N GLU A 90 -11.47 -2.81 17.48
CA GLU A 90 -11.09 -3.55 18.69
C GLU A 90 -9.61 -3.98 18.64
N GLN A 91 -9.14 -4.43 17.47
CA GLN A 91 -7.73 -4.78 17.27
C GLN A 91 -6.83 -3.56 17.41
N LEU A 92 -7.25 -2.41 16.85
CA LEU A 92 -6.49 -1.17 16.95
C LEU A 92 -6.43 -0.67 18.39
N GLU A 93 -7.58 -0.62 19.10
CA GLU A 93 -7.64 -0.20 20.51
C GLU A 93 -6.72 -1.07 21.38
N ALA A 94 -6.74 -2.40 21.18
CA ALA A 94 -5.90 -3.31 21.94
C ALA A 94 -4.39 -3.17 21.63
N ALA A 95 -4.04 -2.65 20.47
CA ALA A 95 -2.64 -2.47 20.06
C ALA A 95 -2.03 -1.13 20.48
N ILE A 96 -2.86 -0.12 20.79
CA ILE A 96 -2.39 1.22 21.18
C ILE A 96 -1.86 1.20 22.61
N THR A 97 -0.67 1.76 22.79
CA THR A 97 -0.02 1.98 24.08
C THR A 97 0.39 3.45 24.25
N PRO A 98 0.85 3.88 25.43
CA PRO A 98 1.40 5.23 25.59
C PRO A 98 2.63 5.52 24.70
N ARG A 99 3.31 4.49 24.17
CA ARG A 99 4.43 4.63 23.25
C ARG A 99 4.00 4.67 21.78
N THR A 100 2.74 4.39 21.47
CA THR A 100 2.25 4.40 20.09
C THR A 100 2.33 5.80 19.52
N ARG A 101 3.13 5.95 18.46
CA ARG A 101 3.35 7.22 17.77
C ARG A 101 2.58 7.30 16.46
N TRP A 102 2.54 6.21 15.69
CA TRP A 102 1.88 6.17 14.39
C TRP A 102 1.00 4.94 14.22
N VAL A 103 -0.08 5.11 13.49
CA VAL A 103 -0.87 4.04 12.87
C VAL A 103 -0.80 4.22 11.36
N PHE A 104 -0.49 3.16 10.62
CA PHE A 104 -0.47 3.19 9.16
C PHE A 104 -1.76 2.61 8.60
N ILE A 105 -2.35 3.32 7.64
CA ILE A 105 -3.47 2.84 6.82
C ILE A 105 -3.04 2.94 5.36
N ASN A 106 -3.04 1.82 4.65
CA ASN A 106 -2.80 1.77 3.21
C ASN A 106 -4.06 1.25 2.52
N SER A 107 -4.76 2.11 1.80
CA SER A 107 -6.02 1.79 1.13
C SER A 107 -6.11 2.48 -0.23
N PRO A 108 -6.29 1.70 -1.32
CA PRO A 108 -6.18 0.24 -1.44
C PRO A 108 -4.82 -0.31 -1.05
N SER A 109 -4.79 -1.51 -0.46
CA SER A 109 -3.61 -2.06 0.21
C SER A 109 -2.68 -2.82 -0.74
N ASN A 110 -1.39 -2.70 -0.52
CA ASN A 110 -0.37 -3.65 -0.93
C ASN A 110 0.00 -4.50 0.31
N PRO A 111 -0.27 -5.81 0.34
CA PRO A 111 -0.44 -6.72 -0.80
C PRO A 111 -1.88 -7.16 -1.10
N SER A 112 -2.85 -6.88 -0.24
CA SER A 112 -4.16 -7.57 -0.27
C SER A 112 -5.13 -7.03 -1.31
N GLY A 113 -4.92 -5.81 -1.81
CA GLY A 113 -5.88 -5.09 -2.62
C GLY A 113 -7.17 -4.71 -1.87
N ALA A 114 -7.20 -4.90 -0.55
CA ALA A 114 -8.31 -4.48 0.29
C ALA A 114 -8.44 -2.96 0.33
N ALA A 115 -9.67 -2.46 0.25
CA ALA A 115 -9.96 -1.04 0.38
C ALA A 115 -11.05 -0.81 1.42
N TYR A 116 -10.93 0.28 2.18
CA TYR A 116 -11.97 0.70 3.10
C TYR A 116 -13.01 1.58 2.39
N SER A 117 -14.30 1.36 2.67
CA SER A 117 -15.29 2.41 2.48
C SER A 117 -15.23 3.44 3.62
N ALA A 118 -15.88 4.58 3.44
CA ALA A 118 -15.94 5.60 4.49
C ALA A 118 -16.60 5.06 5.77
N GLU A 119 -17.65 4.22 5.65
CA GLU A 119 -18.33 3.61 6.78
C GLU A 119 -17.44 2.61 7.52
N GLN A 120 -16.61 1.86 6.80
CA GLN A 120 -15.68 0.89 7.39
C GLN A 120 -14.48 1.58 8.03
N LEU A 121 -14.03 2.70 7.46
CA LEU A 121 -12.88 3.43 7.95
C LEU A 121 -13.19 4.26 9.21
N ARG A 122 -14.37 4.89 9.26
CA ARG A 122 -14.77 5.79 10.36
C ARG A 122 -14.59 5.20 11.77
N PRO A 123 -15.08 3.98 12.09
CA PRO A 123 -14.90 3.43 13.46
C PRO A 123 -13.42 3.21 13.82
N VAL A 124 -12.56 2.89 12.85
CA VAL A 124 -11.11 2.75 13.05
C VAL A 124 -10.48 4.11 13.37
N LEU A 125 -10.91 5.16 12.67
CA LEU A 125 -10.43 6.53 12.88
C LEU A 125 -10.88 7.09 14.23
N GLU A 126 -12.09 6.77 14.68
CA GLU A 126 -12.60 7.16 16.01
C GLU A 126 -11.77 6.56 17.15
N VAL A 127 -11.16 5.39 16.94
CA VAL A 127 -10.14 4.87 17.87
C VAL A 127 -8.94 5.80 17.92
N VAL A 128 -8.36 6.17 16.78
CA VAL A 128 -7.20 7.10 16.72
C VAL A 128 -7.56 8.45 17.35
N GLU A 129 -8.78 8.94 17.15
CA GLU A 129 -9.25 10.21 17.68
C GLU A 129 -9.17 10.27 19.21
N ARG A 130 -9.53 9.17 19.90
CA ARG A 130 -9.47 9.06 21.38
C ARG A 130 -8.06 9.06 21.94
N HIS A 131 -7.03 8.82 21.11
CA HIS A 131 -5.64 8.76 21.52
C HIS A 131 -4.83 9.95 20.94
N PRO A 132 -4.77 11.11 21.65
CA PRO A 132 -4.22 12.35 21.08
C PRO A 132 -2.72 12.29 20.76
N GLN A 133 -1.96 11.34 21.34
CA GLN A 133 -0.55 11.13 21.06
C GLN A 133 -0.30 10.39 19.74
N VAL A 134 -1.33 9.74 19.18
CA VAL A 134 -1.23 8.90 17.99
C VAL A 134 -1.44 9.73 16.73
N TRP A 135 -0.52 9.59 15.78
CA TRP A 135 -0.59 10.17 14.43
C TRP A 135 -1.04 9.13 13.43
N LEU A 136 -1.65 9.56 12.36
CA LEU A 136 -2.13 8.69 11.29
C LEU A 136 -1.32 8.94 10.01
N LEU A 137 -0.82 7.87 9.41
CA LEU A 137 -0.23 7.89 8.10
C LEU A 137 -1.18 7.17 7.14
N ALA A 138 -1.72 7.92 6.19
CA ALA A 138 -2.57 7.43 5.10
C ALA A 138 -1.73 7.29 3.83
N ASP A 139 -1.42 6.07 3.41
CA ASP A 139 -0.75 5.79 2.13
C ASP A 139 -1.79 5.50 1.07
N ASP A 140 -2.17 6.56 0.33
CA ASP A 140 -3.25 6.59 -0.65
C ASP A 140 -2.74 6.38 -2.09
N ILE A 141 -1.54 5.81 -2.25
CA ILE A 141 -0.84 5.71 -3.53
C ILE A 141 -1.63 4.96 -4.62
N TYR A 142 -2.62 4.15 -4.23
CA TYR A 142 -3.48 3.38 -5.13
C TYR A 142 -4.91 3.96 -5.26
N GLU A 143 -5.19 5.17 -4.79
CA GLU A 143 -6.55 5.74 -4.74
C GLU A 143 -7.34 5.67 -6.05
N HIS A 144 -6.68 5.84 -7.19
CA HIS A 144 -7.30 5.78 -8.51
C HIS A 144 -7.43 4.35 -9.09
N ILE A 145 -6.95 3.35 -8.37
CA ILE A 145 -7.03 1.94 -8.79
C ILE A 145 -7.99 1.24 -7.84
N LEU A 146 -9.27 1.56 -7.99
CA LEU A 146 -10.42 0.99 -7.31
C LEU A 146 -11.38 0.41 -8.33
N TYR A 147 -11.98 -0.74 -8.02
CA TYR A 147 -12.79 -1.51 -8.92
C TYR A 147 -14.27 -1.49 -8.52
N ASP A 148 -15.10 -2.01 -9.43
CA ASP A 148 -16.52 -2.27 -9.19
C ASP A 148 -17.31 -1.01 -8.78
N GLY A 149 -16.92 0.17 -9.30
CA GLY A 149 -17.57 1.45 -9.03
C GLY A 149 -17.43 1.95 -7.59
N ARG A 150 -16.47 1.42 -6.81
CA ARG A 150 -16.24 1.84 -5.42
C ARG A 150 -15.75 3.28 -5.35
N ALA A 151 -16.25 4.01 -4.35
CA ALA A 151 -15.74 5.33 -4.02
C ALA A 151 -14.50 5.22 -3.13
N PHE A 152 -13.50 6.05 -3.41
CA PHE A 152 -12.32 6.18 -2.56
C PHE A 152 -12.63 6.93 -1.28
N ALA A 153 -12.00 6.51 -0.17
CA ALA A 153 -12.11 7.17 1.13
C ALA A 153 -10.73 7.36 1.74
N THR A 154 -10.35 8.62 1.97
CA THR A 154 -9.11 8.96 2.68
C THR A 154 -9.41 9.38 4.14
N PRO A 155 -8.58 8.99 5.11
CA PRO A 155 -8.82 9.25 6.53
C PRO A 155 -9.15 10.70 6.87
N ALA A 156 -8.37 11.66 6.39
CA ALA A 156 -8.56 13.08 6.72
C ALA A 156 -9.88 13.67 6.19
N ALA A 157 -10.46 13.09 5.13
CA ALA A 157 -11.77 13.48 4.63
C ALA A 157 -12.91 12.78 5.37
N VAL A 158 -12.72 11.51 5.79
CA VAL A 158 -13.71 10.73 6.53
C VAL A 158 -13.89 11.24 7.95
N LEU A 159 -12.82 11.64 8.63
CA LEU A 159 -12.84 12.21 9.98
C LEU A 159 -11.95 13.46 10.05
N PRO A 160 -12.51 14.65 9.69
CA PRO A 160 -11.76 15.90 9.60
C PRO A 160 -11.06 16.35 10.89
N SER A 161 -11.54 15.93 12.06
CA SER A 161 -10.88 16.20 13.35
C SER A 161 -9.46 15.61 13.46
N LEU A 162 -9.15 14.57 12.66
CA LEU A 162 -7.80 13.99 12.60
C LEU A 162 -6.86 14.70 11.61
N ARG A 163 -7.34 15.68 10.84
CA ARG A 163 -6.53 16.34 9.79
C ARG A 163 -5.18 16.83 10.32
N ASP A 164 -5.19 17.44 11.50
CA ASP A 164 -3.98 18.02 12.11
C ASP A 164 -3.04 16.98 12.77
N ARG A 165 -3.36 15.69 12.64
CA ARG A 165 -2.54 14.54 13.05
C ARG A 165 -2.42 13.49 11.94
N THR A 166 -2.80 13.82 10.70
CA THR A 166 -2.75 12.92 9.56
C THR A 166 -1.73 13.41 8.53
N LEU A 167 -0.85 12.52 8.10
CA LEU A 167 -0.05 12.68 6.90
C LEU A 167 -0.69 11.83 5.78
N THR A 168 -1.22 12.48 4.76
CA THR A 168 -1.73 11.83 3.55
C THR A 168 -0.63 11.76 2.51
N VAL A 169 -0.28 10.56 2.08
CA VAL A 169 0.82 10.30 1.13
C VAL A 169 0.26 9.75 -0.17
N ASN A 170 0.79 10.24 -1.29
CA ASN A 170 0.40 9.81 -2.62
C ASN A 170 1.57 9.99 -3.62
N GLY A 171 1.32 9.80 -4.91
CA GLY A 171 2.33 9.99 -5.94
C GLY A 171 1.86 9.58 -7.33
N VAL A 172 2.70 9.85 -8.31
CA VAL A 172 2.40 9.56 -9.72
C VAL A 172 2.82 8.15 -10.16
N SER A 173 3.46 7.39 -9.27
CA SER A 173 4.09 6.09 -9.62
C SER A 173 3.10 5.05 -10.11
N LYS A 174 1.87 5.01 -9.55
CA LYS A 174 0.92 3.91 -9.76
C LYS A 174 -0.16 4.26 -10.78
N ALA A 175 -1.02 5.20 -10.48
CA ALA A 175 -2.10 5.60 -11.38
C ALA A 175 -1.59 6.08 -12.75
N TYR A 176 -0.49 6.82 -12.75
CA TYR A 176 0.11 7.35 -13.98
C TYR A 176 1.19 6.46 -14.60
N ALA A 177 1.46 5.26 -14.02
CA ALA A 177 2.53 4.35 -14.48
C ALA A 177 3.93 5.02 -14.56
N MET A 178 4.21 5.95 -13.64
CA MET A 178 5.43 6.75 -13.61
C MET A 178 6.40 6.28 -12.52
N THR A 179 6.58 4.97 -12.36
CA THR A 179 7.47 4.40 -11.33
C THR A 179 8.92 4.88 -11.47
N GLY A 180 9.41 5.00 -12.71
CA GLY A 180 10.78 5.42 -13.03
C GLY A 180 11.03 6.92 -12.79
N TRP A 181 9.98 7.76 -12.80
CA TRP A 181 10.09 9.20 -12.54
C TRP A 181 10.46 9.53 -11.10
N ARG A 182 10.26 8.60 -10.19
CA ARG A 182 10.59 8.76 -8.78
C ARG A 182 10.01 10.04 -8.19
N LEU A 183 8.68 10.24 -8.32
CA LEU A 183 7.99 11.37 -7.69
C LEU A 183 6.82 10.88 -6.85
N GLY A 184 6.84 11.29 -5.58
CA GLY A 184 5.75 11.15 -4.62
C GLY A 184 5.56 12.46 -3.88
N TYR A 185 4.45 12.60 -3.21
CA TYR A 185 4.10 13.78 -2.45
C TYR A 185 3.28 13.41 -1.22
N GLY A 186 3.24 14.32 -0.27
CA GLY A 186 2.41 14.21 0.92
C GLY A 186 1.88 15.55 1.35
N ALA A 187 0.78 15.50 2.10
CA ALA A 187 0.21 16.69 2.73
C ALA A 187 -0.19 16.37 4.17
N GLY A 188 0.06 17.33 5.07
CA GLY A 188 -0.21 17.18 6.50
C GLY A 188 0.15 18.42 7.28
N PRO A 189 0.18 18.35 8.62
CA PRO A 189 0.42 19.52 9.48
C PRO A 189 1.74 20.20 9.15
N LYS A 190 1.70 21.53 9.07
CA LYS A 190 2.85 22.37 8.71
C LYS A 190 4.11 22.05 9.52
N ALA A 191 3.99 21.79 10.81
CA ALA A 191 5.14 21.47 11.66
C ALA A 191 5.82 20.16 11.25
N LEU A 192 5.04 19.13 10.91
CA LEU A 192 5.57 17.87 10.41
C LEU A 192 6.24 18.05 9.04
N ILE A 193 5.59 18.76 8.11
CA ILE A 193 6.15 19.03 6.77
C ILE A 193 7.47 19.77 6.87
N ALA A 194 7.57 20.76 7.77
CA ALA A 194 8.82 21.49 8.00
C ALA A 194 9.94 20.58 8.55
N ALA A 195 9.62 19.69 9.50
CA ALA A 195 10.58 18.72 10.04
C ALA A 195 11.04 17.70 8.97
N MET A 196 10.11 17.21 8.15
CA MET A 196 10.42 16.32 7.01
C MET A 196 11.35 17.01 5.99
N ALA A 197 11.16 18.32 5.74
CA ALA A 197 12.03 19.08 4.85
C ALA A 197 13.47 19.17 5.38
N VAL A 198 13.66 19.25 6.69
CA VAL A 198 15.02 19.17 7.30
C VAL A 198 15.67 17.83 6.99
N VAL A 199 14.97 16.70 7.19
CA VAL A 199 15.48 15.36 6.86
C VAL A 199 15.83 15.27 5.38
N GLN A 200 14.93 15.73 4.50
CA GLN A 200 15.14 15.69 3.05
C GLN A 200 16.37 16.51 2.62
N SER A 201 16.61 17.66 3.26
CA SER A 201 17.75 18.52 2.93
C SER A 201 19.09 17.85 3.18
N GLN A 202 19.16 16.92 4.15
CA GLN A 202 20.37 16.19 4.49
C GLN A 202 20.49 14.83 3.77
N ALA A 203 19.41 14.36 3.12
CA ALA A 203 19.40 13.05 2.45
C ALA A 203 19.57 13.18 0.94
N THR A 204 18.57 13.72 0.24
CA THR A 204 18.46 13.70 -1.23
C THR A 204 18.33 15.08 -1.85
N SER A 205 18.22 16.13 -1.06
CA SER A 205 17.82 17.47 -1.49
C SER A 205 16.40 17.45 -2.12
N CYS A 206 16.25 17.92 -3.36
CA CYS A 206 14.94 17.95 -4.02
C CYS A 206 14.76 16.78 -5.01
N PRO A 207 13.53 16.39 -5.33
CA PRO A 207 13.28 15.48 -6.46
C PRO A 207 13.67 16.15 -7.77
N SER A 208 13.98 15.34 -8.79
CA SER A 208 14.35 15.81 -10.14
C SER A 208 13.37 16.84 -10.68
N SER A 209 13.85 17.99 -11.17
CA SER A 209 13.01 19.03 -11.76
C SER A 209 12.26 18.56 -13.00
N ILE A 210 12.87 17.66 -13.79
CA ILE A 210 12.22 17.02 -14.94
C ILE A 210 11.02 16.17 -14.47
N SER A 211 11.21 15.39 -13.41
CA SER A 211 10.14 14.58 -12.83
C SER A 211 9.03 15.44 -12.21
N GLN A 212 9.39 16.56 -11.63
CA GLN A 212 8.41 17.53 -11.09
C GLN A 212 7.53 18.12 -12.21
N ALA A 213 8.13 18.55 -13.32
CA ALA A 213 7.39 19.06 -14.46
C ALA A 213 6.49 17.99 -15.09
N ALA A 214 6.99 16.75 -15.22
CA ALA A 214 6.19 15.61 -15.69
C ALA A 214 5.01 15.30 -14.76
N ALA A 215 5.20 15.41 -13.44
CA ALA A 215 4.13 15.22 -12.48
C ALA A 215 3.07 16.32 -12.53
N VAL A 216 3.45 17.57 -12.75
CA VAL A 216 2.49 18.66 -13.00
C VAL A 216 1.61 18.30 -14.19
N ALA A 217 2.21 17.91 -15.32
CA ALA A 217 1.47 17.51 -16.51
C ALA A 217 0.54 16.30 -16.25
N ALA A 218 0.99 15.32 -15.47
CA ALA A 218 0.17 14.15 -15.10
C ALA A 218 -1.04 14.54 -14.23
N LEU A 219 -0.84 15.39 -13.22
CA LEU A 219 -1.87 15.79 -12.26
C LEU A 219 -2.90 16.77 -12.85
N THR A 220 -2.49 17.60 -13.82
CA THR A 220 -3.34 18.65 -14.40
C THR A 220 -3.87 18.33 -15.79
N GLY A 221 -3.31 17.31 -16.43
CA GLY A 221 -3.73 16.87 -17.76
C GLY A 221 -5.00 16.00 -17.75
N PRO A 222 -5.42 15.50 -18.92
CA PRO A 222 -6.59 14.61 -19.04
C PRO A 222 -6.40 13.33 -18.22
N GLN A 223 -7.47 12.91 -17.52
CA GLN A 223 -7.44 11.74 -16.61
C GLN A 223 -8.03 10.46 -17.25
N ASP A 224 -8.37 10.48 -18.54
CA ASP A 224 -8.95 9.33 -19.25
C ASP A 224 -8.06 8.10 -19.19
N VAL A 225 -6.74 8.30 -19.39
CA VAL A 225 -5.74 7.23 -19.34
C VAL A 225 -5.69 6.51 -17.97
N VAL A 226 -6.02 7.21 -16.89
CA VAL A 226 -6.07 6.60 -15.54
C VAL A 226 -7.29 5.68 -15.44
N ARG A 227 -8.44 6.12 -15.98
CA ARG A 227 -9.67 5.30 -16.01
C ARG A 227 -9.51 4.07 -16.89
N GLU A 228 -8.95 4.22 -18.10
CA GLU A 228 -8.67 3.11 -19.01
C GLU A 228 -7.74 2.06 -18.38
N ARG A 229 -6.68 2.50 -17.70
CA ARG A 229 -5.76 1.61 -16.98
C ARG A 229 -6.45 0.89 -15.82
N CYS A 230 -7.29 1.59 -15.08
CA CYS A 230 -8.06 0.99 -13.98
C CYS A 230 -8.97 -0.12 -14.51
N GLN A 231 -9.67 0.09 -15.62
CA GLN A 231 -10.49 -0.92 -16.27
C GLN A 231 -9.64 -2.13 -16.71
N ALA A 232 -8.51 -1.91 -17.38
CA ALA A 232 -7.61 -3.00 -17.77
C ALA A 232 -7.07 -3.80 -16.57
N PHE A 233 -6.82 -3.14 -15.43
CA PHE A 233 -6.45 -3.83 -14.20
C PHE A 233 -7.61 -4.63 -13.61
N GLN A 234 -8.84 -4.15 -13.69
CA GLN A 234 -10.02 -4.91 -13.24
C GLN A 234 -10.19 -6.20 -14.04
N GLU A 235 -10.07 -6.15 -15.37
CA GLU A 235 -10.13 -7.33 -16.24
C GLU A 235 -9.04 -8.36 -15.90
N ARG A 236 -7.81 -7.89 -15.66
CA ARG A 236 -6.69 -8.76 -15.24
C ARG A 236 -6.90 -9.35 -13.84
N ARG A 237 -7.44 -8.56 -12.90
CA ARG A 237 -7.84 -9.05 -11.58
C ARG A 237 -8.79 -10.24 -11.71
N ASP A 238 -9.84 -10.07 -12.49
CA ASP A 238 -10.90 -11.08 -12.63
C ASP A 238 -10.33 -12.38 -13.23
N LEU A 239 -9.47 -12.25 -14.25
CA LEU A 239 -8.76 -13.38 -14.85
C LEU A 239 -7.90 -14.12 -13.81
N VAL A 240 -7.05 -13.39 -13.07
CA VAL A 240 -6.12 -14.00 -12.11
C VAL A 240 -6.88 -14.64 -10.94
N VAL A 241 -7.90 -13.97 -10.40
CA VAL A 241 -8.71 -14.50 -9.30
C VAL A 241 -9.45 -15.77 -9.71
N ALA A 242 -10.06 -15.79 -10.89
CA ALA A 242 -10.73 -16.97 -11.40
C ALA A 242 -9.78 -18.15 -11.56
N ALA A 243 -8.58 -17.93 -12.11
CA ALA A 243 -7.58 -18.96 -12.31
C ALA A 243 -7.03 -19.51 -10.98
N LEU A 244 -6.78 -18.64 -9.99
CA LEU A 244 -6.32 -19.05 -8.66
C LEU A 244 -7.37 -19.90 -7.95
N ASN A 245 -8.65 -19.49 -7.98
CA ASN A 245 -9.75 -20.25 -7.35
C ASN A 245 -10.07 -21.56 -8.07
N ALA A 246 -9.68 -21.72 -9.33
CA ALA A 246 -9.75 -22.99 -10.05
C ALA A 246 -8.53 -23.92 -9.78
N SER A 247 -7.51 -23.42 -9.07
CA SER A 247 -6.30 -24.18 -8.76
C SER A 247 -6.48 -24.97 -7.46
N PRO A 248 -6.23 -26.31 -7.44
CA PRO A 248 -6.43 -27.12 -6.24
C PRO A 248 -5.60 -26.63 -5.05
N GLY A 249 -6.26 -26.39 -3.90
CA GLY A 249 -5.63 -25.99 -2.66
C GLY A 249 -5.35 -24.49 -2.53
N LEU A 250 -5.69 -23.68 -3.53
CA LEU A 250 -5.61 -22.23 -3.47
C LEU A 250 -6.98 -21.60 -3.24
N ARG A 251 -6.99 -20.45 -2.59
CA ARG A 251 -8.19 -19.62 -2.40
C ARG A 251 -7.77 -18.15 -2.46
N CYS A 252 -8.47 -17.37 -3.27
CA CYS A 252 -8.21 -15.96 -3.46
C CYS A 252 -9.50 -15.14 -3.31
N ARG A 253 -9.52 -14.22 -2.34
CA ARG A 253 -10.54 -13.21 -2.22
C ARG A 253 -10.39 -12.21 -3.38
N VAL A 254 -11.51 -11.70 -3.90
CA VAL A 254 -11.50 -10.67 -4.94
C VAL A 254 -10.98 -9.36 -4.34
N PRO A 255 -9.85 -8.80 -4.85
CA PRO A 255 -9.36 -7.50 -4.41
C PRO A 255 -10.29 -6.37 -4.82
N GLU A 256 -10.40 -5.36 -3.96
CA GLU A 256 -11.23 -4.17 -4.21
C GLU A 256 -10.47 -3.07 -4.94
N GLY A 257 -9.12 -3.13 -4.93
CA GLY A 257 -8.27 -2.14 -5.60
C GLY A 257 -6.81 -2.57 -5.69
N ALA A 258 -5.91 -1.63 -5.98
CA ALA A 258 -4.51 -1.84 -6.31
C ALA A 258 -4.34 -2.78 -7.52
N PHE A 259 -3.21 -3.45 -7.67
CA PHE A 259 -3.00 -4.44 -8.74
C PHE A 259 -2.32 -5.71 -8.20
N TYR A 260 -2.82 -6.18 -7.04
CA TYR A 260 -2.32 -7.38 -6.37
C TYR A 260 -3.46 -8.31 -5.98
N THR A 261 -3.20 -9.62 -6.08
CA THR A 261 -3.95 -10.64 -5.36
C THR A 261 -3.12 -11.13 -4.18
N PHE A 262 -3.80 -11.47 -3.08
CA PHE A 262 -3.20 -12.07 -1.89
C PHE A 262 -3.94 -13.36 -1.59
N ALA A 263 -3.44 -14.47 -2.19
CA ALA A 263 -4.11 -15.75 -2.19
C ALA A 263 -3.60 -16.66 -1.06
N SER A 264 -4.49 -17.38 -0.43
CA SER A 264 -4.15 -18.44 0.50
C SER A 264 -3.61 -19.66 -0.24
N CYS A 265 -2.49 -20.18 0.25
CA CYS A 265 -1.90 -21.45 -0.18
C CYS A 265 -2.02 -22.53 0.92
N GLU A 266 -2.90 -22.35 1.89
CA GLU A 266 -3.07 -23.27 3.00
C GLU A 266 -3.35 -24.71 2.55
N GLY A 267 -4.19 -24.88 1.52
CA GLY A 267 -4.57 -26.21 1.04
C GLY A 267 -3.50 -26.96 0.24
N VAL A 268 -2.33 -26.34 -0.04
CA VAL A 268 -1.18 -27.03 -0.61
C VAL A 268 -0.09 -27.31 0.42
N LEU A 269 -0.19 -26.77 1.62
CA LEU A 269 0.76 -27.07 2.69
C LEU A 269 0.58 -28.53 3.19
N GLY A 270 1.70 -29.17 3.53
CA GLY A 270 1.76 -30.58 3.87
C GLY A 270 1.82 -31.51 2.67
N ARG A 271 1.70 -31.01 1.45
CA ARG A 271 1.85 -31.81 0.22
C ARG A 271 3.32 -31.85 -0.23
N THR A 272 3.62 -32.86 -1.06
CA THR A 272 4.97 -33.08 -1.61
C THR A 272 4.99 -32.76 -3.10
N THR A 273 6.04 -32.08 -3.56
CA THR A 273 6.25 -31.80 -5.00
C THR A 273 6.72 -33.06 -5.72
N PRO A 274 6.63 -33.14 -7.07
CA PRO A 274 7.20 -34.23 -7.86
C PRO A 274 8.71 -34.45 -7.59
N GLY A 275 9.43 -33.38 -7.25
CA GLY A 275 10.85 -33.43 -6.88
C GLY A 275 11.12 -33.90 -5.44
N GLY A 276 10.09 -34.28 -4.67
CA GLY A 276 10.21 -34.79 -3.30
C GLY A 276 10.31 -33.72 -2.22
N MET A 277 10.09 -32.43 -2.52
CA MET A 277 10.10 -31.36 -1.52
C MET A 277 8.75 -31.29 -0.80
N LEU A 278 8.76 -31.38 0.54
CA LEU A 278 7.58 -31.15 1.37
C LEU A 278 7.33 -29.64 1.52
N LEU A 279 6.13 -29.17 1.16
CA LEU A 279 5.70 -27.78 1.30
C LEU A 279 5.24 -27.52 2.75
N ARG A 280 6.06 -26.88 3.55
CA ARG A 280 5.76 -26.57 4.96
C ARG A 280 5.24 -25.15 5.16
N THR A 281 5.66 -24.26 4.29
CA THR A 281 5.39 -22.81 4.39
C THR A 281 4.99 -22.23 3.04
N ASP A 282 4.42 -21.01 3.06
CA ASP A 282 4.18 -20.21 1.85
C ASP A 282 5.48 -19.91 1.09
N ALA A 283 6.60 -19.75 1.80
CA ALA A 283 7.90 -19.57 1.19
C ALA A 283 8.35 -20.81 0.39
N ASP A 284 8.10 -22.02 0.91
CA ASP A 284 8.36 -23.28 0.18
C ASP A 284 7.54 -23.34 -1.11
N PHE A 285 6.25 -23.02 -1.03
CA PHE A 285 5.37 -22.98 -2.20
C PHE A 285 5.83 -21.95 -3.24
N CYS A 286 6.20 -20.73 -2.80
CA CYS A 286 6.75 -19.71 -3.70
C CYS A 286 8.06 -20.15 -4.34
N ALA A 287 8.95 -20.83 -3.59
CA ALA A 287 10.20 -21.37 -4.09
C ALA A 287 9.97 -22.49 -5.13
N TYR A 288 8.98 -23.36 -4.89
CA TYR A 288 8.54 -24.40 -5.84
C TYR A 288 8.05 -23.77 -7.15
N LEU A 289 7.13 -22.79 -7.07
CA LEU A 289 6.64 -22.08 -8.25
C LEU A 289 7.77 -21.43 -9.07
N LEU A 290 8.75 -20.82 -8.37
CA LEU A 290 9.87 -20.17 -9.03
C LEU A 290 10.81 -21.16 -9.72
N ARG A 291 11.21 -22.22 -9.01
CA ARG A 291 12.25 -23.14 -9.47
C ARG A 291 11.76 -24.12 -10.55
N GLU A 292 10.56 -24.67 -10.36
CA GLU A 292 10.05 -25.75 -11.23
C GLU A 292 9.02 -25.24 -12.27
N HIS A 293 8.38 -24.10 -12.00
CA HIS A 293 7.36 -23.54 -12.90
C HIS A 293 7.69 -22.15 -13.46
N HIS A 294 8.82 -21.55 -13.04
CA HIS A 294 9.28 -20.23 -13.53
C HIS A 294 8.25 -19.11 -13.32
N VAL A 295 7.55 -19.14 -12.18
CA VAL A 295 6.60 -18.11 -11.74
C VAL A 295 7.11 -17.47 -10.46
N ALA A 296 7.46 -16.19 -10.53
CA ALA A 296 7.91 -15.41 -9.38
C ALA A 296 6.71 -14.79 -8.66
N VAL A 297 6.54 -15.15 -7.40
CA VAL A 297 5.52 -14.62 -6.49
C VAL A 297 6.16 -14.26 -5.15
N VAL A 298 5.46 -13.51 -4.30
CA VAL A 298 6.00 -13.07 -3.01
C VAL A 298 5.28 -13.79 -1.88
N PRO A 299 6.00 -14.51 -0.98
CA PRO A 299 5.37 -15.19 0.15
C PRO A 299 4.75 -14.19 1.14
N GLY A 300 3.62 -14.57 1.73
CA GLY A 300 2.86 -13.74 2.66
C GLY A 300 3.56 -13.52 4.00
N GLY A 301 4.38 -14.49 4.43
CA GLY A 301 5.15 -14.37 5.67
C GLY A 301 6.04 -13.13 5.69
N VAL A 302 6.70 -12.75 4.58
CA VAL A 302 7.50 -11.52 4.49
C VAL A 302 6.63 -10.25 4.41
N LEU A 303 5.33 -10.40 4.16
CA LEU A 303 4.32 -9.34 4.13
C LEU A 303 3.52 -9.28 5.45
N GLY A 304 3.98 -10.01 6.46
CA GLY A 304 3.42 -10.04 7.81
C GLY A 304 2.26 -11.02 8.04
N LEU A 305 1.86 -11.82 7.05
CA LEU A 305 0.74 -12.77 7.19
C LEU A 305 0.93 -14.02 6.31
N ALA A 306 1.15 -15.17 6.95
CA ALA A 306 1.14 -16.50 6.34
C ALA A 306 -0.19 -17.21 6.63
N PRO A 307 -0.58 -18.26 5.87
CA PRO A 307 0.06 -18.81 4.69
C PRO A 307 -0.55 -18.26 3.39
N TYR A 308 -0.03 -17.18 2.92
CA TYR A 308 -0.50 -16.50 1.71
C TYR A 308 0.64 -16.24 0.74
N PHE A 309 0.31 -15.84 -0.48
CA PHE A 309 1.28 -15.28 -1.42
C PHE A 309 0.66 -14.18 -2.26
N ARG A 310 1.50 -13.21 -2.67
CA ARG A 310 1.09 -12.08 -3.49
C ARG A 310 1.47 -12.30 -4.95
N ILE A 311 0.51 -12.07 -5.84
CA ILE A 311 0.73 -11.90 -7.29
C ILE A 311 0.47 -10.43 -7.64
N SER A 312 1.35 -9.84 -8.46
CA SER A 312 1.08 -8.58 -9.13
C SER A 312 0.50 -8.86 -10.51
N TYR A 313 -0.64 -8.26 -10.84
CA TYR A 313 -1.20 -8.33 -12.19
C TYR A 313 -0.93 -7.07 -13.03
N ALA A 314 0.06 -6.28 -12.63
CA ALA A 314 0.63 -5.20 -13.45
C ALA A 314 1.61 -5.76 -14.50
N ALA A 315 1.14 -6.74 -15.29
CA ALA A 315 1.86 -7.40 -16.38
C ALA A 315 0.94 -7.52 -17.61
N SER A 316 1.44 -8.03 -18.73
CA SER A 316 0.60 -8.26 -19.89
C SER A 316 -0.43 -9.36 -19.62
N THR A 317 -1.59 -9.30 -20.28
CA THR A 317 -2.64 -10.32 -20.11
C THR A 317 -2.13 -11.71 -20.53
N ALA A 318 -1.30 -11.78 -21.57
CA ALA A 318 -0.69 -13.04 -22.03
C ALA A 318 0.25 -13.65 -20.98
N ASP A 319 1.12 -12.84 -20.35
CA ASP A 319 2.00 -13.31 -19.28
C ASP A 319 1.20 -13.79 -18.06
N LEU A 320 0.10 -13.11 -17.72
CA LEU A 320 -0.77 -13.51 -16.63
C LEU A 320 -1.47 -14.83 -16.90
N GLN A 321 -1.98 -15.04 -18.14
CA GLN A 321 -2.59 -16.29 -18.54
C GLN A 321 -1.61 -17.46 -18.45
N GLU A 322 -0.39 -17.30 -18.95
CA GLU A 322 0.64 -18.32 -18.87
C GLU A 322 1.07 -18.59 -17.42
N ALA A 323 1.28 -17.53 -16.60
CA ALA A 323 1.62 -17.69 -15.19
C ALA A 323 0.52 -18.44 -14.42
N CYS A 324 -0.74 -18.11 -14.65
CA CYS A 324 -1.88 -18.80 -14.04
C CYS A 324 -1.97 -20.28 -14.46
N ALA A 325 -1.75 -20.58 -15.75
CA ALA A 325 -1.71 -21.94 -16.23
C ALA A 325 -0.57 -22.77 -15.59
N ARG A 326 0.60 -22.14 -15.39
CA ARG A 326 1.73 -22.76 -14.68
C ARG A 326 1.41 -23.02 -13.21
N ILE A 327 0.80 -22.07 -12.50
CA ILE A 327 0.37 -22.24 -11.11
C ILE A 327 -0.63 -23.40 -11.00
N GLN A 328 -1.61 -23.48 -11.91
CA GLN A 328 -2.59 -24.56 -11.91
C GLN A 328 -1.94 -25.92 -12.11
N ARG A 329 -1.03 -26.06 -13.09
CA ARG A 329 -0.25 -27.30 -13.28
C ARG A 329 0.59 -27.65 -12.05
N ALA A 330 1.22 -26.65 -11.43
CA ALA A 330 1.99 -26.85 -10.21
C ALA A 330 1.12 -27.45 -9.08
N CYS A 331 -0.07 -26.87 -8.84
CA CYS A 331 -0.98 -27.37 -7.81
C CYS A 331 -1.53 -28.77 -8.10
N GLN A 332 -1.80 -29.08 -9.39
CA GLN A 332 -2.27 -30.41 -9.81
C GLN A 332 -1.20 -31.50 -9.67
N ALA A 333 0.06 -31.15 -9.73
CA ALA A 333 1.18 -32.09 -9.64
C ALA A 333 1.55 -32.45 -8.18
N LEU A 334 0.96 -31.83 -7.17
CA LEU A 334 1.26 -32.09 -5.74
C LEU A 334 0.54 -33.37 -5.26
N PHE A 335 1.25 -34.16 -4.42
CA PHE A 335 0.76 -35.41 -3.82
C PHE A 335 0.32 -35.22 -2.37
#